data_dffa3e473c620744a8c950b53aab2365
#
_entry.id   dffa3e473c620744a8c950b53aab2365
#
_cell.length_a   1.000
_cell.length_b   1.000
_cell.length_c   1.000
_cell.angle_alpha   90.00
_cell.angle_beta   90.00
_cell.angle_gamma   90.00
#
_symmetry.space_group_name_H-M   'P 1'
#
loop_
_entity.id
_entity.type
_entity.pdbx_description
1 polymer ?
#
loop_
_entity_poly.entity_id
_entity_poly.type
_entity_poly.pdbx_seq_one_letter_code
_entity_poly.pdbx_strand_id
1 'polypeptide(L)'
;MKHFINLKDISSKDLRKIITDAKKRKSSRKKLNTLETDKGAPLKGKILIQMFEKPSLRTRMSFYLAIKQLGGGTITLRSNELHLGQGGESISDTAKVLSTYGDGFMLRTNSDKKIEDFKKYLSIPVINGLSPSSHPTQVLSDVFTVEELSLIHISEPTRPL
;
A
#
# COMPACT_ATOMS: atom_id res chain seq x y z
N MET A 1 -7.81 -13.07 7.67
CA MET A 1 -7.50 -11.70 7.22
C MET A 1 -6.36 -11.77 6.20
N LYS A 2 -6.42 -11.00 5.09
CA LYS A 2 -5.35 -11.01 4.07
C LYS A 2 -4.40 -9.83 4.34
N HIS A 3 -3.10 -10.10 4.47
CA HIS A 3 -2.05 -9.08 4.51
C HIS A 3 -1.42 -8.92 3.13
N PHE A 4 -0.80 -7.77 2.86
CA PHE A 4 -0.06 -7.49 1.62
C PHE A 4 1.42 -7.25 1.94
N ILE A 5 2.14 -8.33 2.24
CA ILE A 5 3.54 -8.29 2.70
C ILE A 5 4.50 -8.61 1.54
N ASN A 6 4.19 -9.64 0.76
CA ASN A 6 5.04 -10.13 -0.31
C ASN A 6 4.18 -10.58 -1.49
N LEU A 7 4.62 -10.34 -2.73
CA LEU A 7 3.85 -10.76 -3.92
C LEU A 7 3.76 -12.28 -4.04
N LYS A 8 4.78 -13.01 -3.59
CA LYS A 8 4.78 -14.49 -3.59
C LYS A 8 3.66 -15.11 -2.76
N ASP A 9 3.13 -14.36 -1.78
CA ASP A 9 2.09 -14.84 -0.86
C ASP A 9 0.67 -14.57 -1.42
N ILE A 10 0.58 -13.97 -2.61
CA ILE A 10 -0.68 -13.58 -3.24
C ILE A 10 -0.88 -14.38 -4.53
N SER A 11 -2.07 -14.92 -4.71
CA SER A 11 -2.37 -15.69 -5.92
C SER A 11 -2.26 -14.83 -7.18
N SER A 12 -1.82 -15.43 -8.30
CA SER A 12 -1.79 -14.75 -9.60
C SER A 12 -3.16 -14.18 -10.00
N LYS A 13 -4.24 -14.85 -9.61
CA LYS A 13 -5.61 -14.40 -9.82
C LYS A 13 -5.91 -13.11 -9.05
N ASP A 14 -5.52 -13.02 -7.78
CA ASP A 14 -5.72 -11.83 -6.97
C ASP A 14 -4.84 -10.66 -7.46
N LEU A 15 -3.58 -10.92 -7.83
CA LEU A 15 -2.70 -9.91 -8.43
C LEU A 15 -3.28 -9.36 -9.73
N ARG A 16 -3.77 -10.24 -10.62
CA ARG A 16 -4.43 -9.82 -11.86
C ARG A 16 -5.68 -8.99 -11.61
N LYS A 17 -6.46 -9.33 -10.58
CA LYS A 17 -7.63 -8.57 -10.18
C LYS A 17 -7.26 -7.15 -9.70
N ILE A 18 -6.17 -7.02 -8.91
CA ILE A 18 -5.68 -5.71 -8.45
C ILE A 18 -5.27 -4.84 -9.64
N ILE A 19 -4.50 -5.37 -10.59
CA ILE A 19 -4.07 -4.65 -11.79
C ILE A 19 -5.28 -4.22 -12.64
N THR A 20 -6.25 -5.11 -12.82
CA THR A 20 -7.46 -4.82 -13.60
C THR A 20 -8.29 -3.72 -12.94
N ASP A 21 -8.47 -3.76 -11.61
CA ASP A 21 -9.18 -2.71 -10.88
C ASP A 21 -8.43 -1.37 -10.95
N ALA A 22 -7.11 -1.39 -10.82
CA ALA A 22 -6.27 -0.20 -10.96
C ALA A 22 -6.40 0.45 -12.35
N LYS A 23 -6.41 -0.35 -13.44
CA LYS A 23 -6.65 0.14 -14.81
C LYS A 23 -8.02 0.81 -14.96
N LYS A 24 -9.07 0.19 -14.43
CA LYS A 24 -10.43 0.76 -14.44
C LYS A 24 -10.48 2.10 -13.69
N ARG A 25 -9.90 2.16 -12.49
CA ARG A 25 -9.84 3.39 -11.69
C ARG A 25 -9.06 4.47 -12.39
N LYS A 26 -7.87 4.17 -12.91
CA LYS A 26 -7.06 5.13 -13.68
C LYS A 26 -7.85 5.71 -14.85
N SER A 27 -8.58 4.88 -15.60
CA SER A 27 -9.42 5.32 -16.72
C SER A 27 -10.57 6.21 -16.27
N SER A 28 -11.29 5.84 -15.20
CA SER A 28 -12.42 6.62 -14.68
C SER A 28 -12.00 7.97 -14.09
N ARG A 29 -10.75 8.09 -13.66
CA ARG A 29 -10.20 9.33 -13.09
C ARG A 29 -9.70 10.37 -14.06
N LYS A 30 -9.72 10.13 -15.39
CA LYS A 30 -9.18 11.06 -16.42
C LYS A 30 -9.75 12.48 -16.33
N LYS A 31 -10.96 12.65 -15.79
CA LYS A 31 -11.65 13.95 -15.68
C LYS A 31 -11.78 14.44 -14.23
N LEU A 32 -11.24 13.72 -13.26
CA LEU A 32 -11.33 14.06 -11.84
C LEU A 32 -10.09 14.84 -11.39
N ASN A 33 -10.29 15.75 -10.44
CA ASN A 33 -9.18 16.43 -9.77
C ASN A 33 -8.41 15.47 -8.86
N THR A 34 -7.18 15.85 -8.49
CA THR A 34 -6.28 15.00 -7.70
C THR A 34 -6.89 14.52 -6.39
N LEU A 35 -7.62 15.38 -5.66
CA LEU A 35 -8.23 15.05 -4.37
C LEU A 35 -9.68 14.60 -4.48
N GLU A 36 -10.25 14.62 -5.67
CA GLU A 36 -11.63 14.20 -5.88
C GLU A 36 -11.77 12.69 -5.64
N THR A 37 -12.81 12.31 -4.90
CA THR A 37 -13.03 10.93 -4.50
C THR A 37 -13.63 10.11 -5.66
N ASP A 38 -13.19 8.87 -5.79
CA ASP A 38 -13.72 7.91 -6.75
C ASP A 38 -15.23 7.68 -6.53
N LYS A 39 -15.94 7.48 -7.62
CA LYS A 39 -17.35 7.10 -7.57
C LYS A 39 -17.50 5.80 -6.75
N GLY A 40 -18.37 5.84 -5.76
CA GLY A 40 -18.59 4.71 -4.86
C GLY A 40 -17.74 4.71 -3.58
N ALA A 41 -16.69 5.55 -3.49
CA ALA A 41 -15.89 5.77 -2.28
C ALA A 41 -15.65 4.47 -1.45
N PRO A 42 -14.93 3.45 -1.97
CA PRO A 42 -14.89 2.10 -1.37
C PRO A 42 -14.24 2.07 0.02
N LEU A 43 -13.51 3.11 0.41
CA LEU A 43 -12.91 3.26 1.72
C LEU A 43 -13.55 4.35 2.57
N LYS A 44 -14.80 4.75 2.25
CA LYS A 44 -15.54 5.74 3.06
C LYS A 44 -15.63 5.28 4.52
N GLY A 45 -15.21 6.15 5.45
CA GLY A 45 -15.17 5.86 6.88
C GLY A 45 -14.04 4.94 7.33
N LYS A 46 -13.09 4.57 6.43
CA LYS A 46 -11.92 3.75 6.74
C LYS A 46 -10.68 4.59 6.94
N ILE A 47 -9.80 4.14 7.84
CA ILE A 47 -8.55 4.80 8.18
C ILE A 47 -7.38 3.86 7.91
N LEU A 48 -6.41 4.31 7.09
CA LEU A 48 -5.10 3.69 6.97
C LEU A 48 -4.11 4.38 7.90
N ILE A 49 -3.55 3.65 8.84
CA ILE A 49 -2.41 4.09 9.63
C ILE A 49 -1.13 3.81 8.85
N GLN A 50 -0.31 4.83 8.62
CA GLN A 50 0.97 4.72 7.91
C GLN A 50 2.11 4.97 8.89
N MET A 51 3.03 4.04 9.02
CA MET A 51 4.22 4.19 9.84
C MET A 51 5.49 4.18 8.99
N PHE A 52 6.32 5.21 9.16
CA PHE A 52 7.57 5.38 8.43
C PHE A 52 8.76 5.43 9.38
N GLU A 53 9.65 4.47 9.28
CA GLU A 53 10.95 4.45 9.97
C GLU A 53 12.06 5.09 9.14
N LYS A 54 11.81 5.32 7.85
CA LYS A 54 12.72 6.03 6.94
C LYS A 54 11.99 7.18 6.26
N PRO A 55 12.67 8.27 5.97
CA PRO A 55 12.13 9.33 5.12
C PRO A 55 11.63 8.78 3.79
N SER A 56 10.45 9.17 3.39
CA SER A 56 9.84 8.76 2.13
C SER A 56 8.85 9.80 1.65
N LEU A 57 9.19 10.52 0.58
CA LEU A 57 8.28 11.46 -0.03
C LEU A 57 7.26 10.72 -0.92
N ARG A 58 7.76 9.97 -1.91
CA ARG A 58 6.90 9.32 -2.93
C ARG A 58 5.91 8.33 -2.33
N THR A 59 6.37 7.40 -1.51
CA THR A 59 5.49 6.39 -0.88
C THR A 59 4.45 7.05 0.02
N ARG A 60 4.85 8.05 0.82
CA ARG A 60 3.92 8.76 1.70
C ARG A 60 2.83 9.48 0.91
N MET A 61 3.21 10.20 -0.15
CA MET A 61 2.25 10.94 -0.97
C MET A 61 1.34 10.01 -1.77
N SER A 62 1.86 8.93 -2.35
CA SER A 62 1.05 7.98 -3.12
C SER A 62 0.02 7.26 -2.26
N PHE A 63 0.39 6.79 -1.06
CA PHE A 63 -0.59 6.19 -0.15
C PHE A 63 -1.61 7.21 0.34
N TYR A 64 -1.18 8.41 0.72
CA TYR A 64 -2.10 9.47 1.12
C TYR A 64 -3.14 9.77 0.03
N LEU A 65 -2.68 10.02 -1.20
CA LEU A 65 -3.57 10.32 -2.32
C LEU A 65 -4.48 9.14 -2.67
N ALA A 66 -3.94 7.92 -2.70
CA ALA A 66 -4.73 6.73 -3.01
C ALA A 66 -5.88 6.53 -2.00
N ILE A 67 -5.60 6.64 -0.72
CA ILE A 67 -6.63 6.51 0.33
C ILE A 67 -7.66 7.63 0.23
N LYS A 68 -7.23 8.88 0.01
CA LYS A 68 -8.14 10.02 -0.20
C LYS A 68 -9.04 9.82 -1.41
N GLN A 69 -8.46 9.41 -2.52
CA GLN A 69 -9.21 9.12 -3.76
C GLN A 69 -10.21 7.99 -3.58
N LEU A 70 -9.93 7.02 -2.73
CA LEU A 70 -10.84 5.93 -2.39
C LEU A 70 -11.87 6.32 -1.30
N GLY A 71 -11.84 7.56 -0.80
CA GLY A 71 -12.79 8.09 0.19
C GLY A 71 -12.43 7.83 1.65
N GLY A 72 -11.24 7.30 1.92
CA GLY A 72 -10.73 7.03 3.26
C GLY A 72 -9.91 8.18 3.86
N GLY A 73 -9.49 7.98 5.11
CA GLY A 73 -8.56 8.83 5.85
C GLY A 73 -7.21 8.17 6.08
N THR A 74 -6.21 8.97 6.42
CA THR A 74 -4.88 8.47 6.81
C THR A 74 -4.40 9.11 8.10
N ILE A 75 -3.71 8.32 8.92
CA ILE A 75 -2.92 8.80 10.06
C ILE A 75 -1.48 8.41 9.76
N THR A 76 -0.56 9.39 9.79
CA THR A 76 0.85 9.12 9.54
C THR A 76 1.63 9.25 10.83
N LEU A 77 2.33 8.19 11.21
CA LEU A 77 3.19 8.11 12.38
C LEU A 77 4.65 8.07 11.95
N ARG A 78 5.51 8.73 12.71
CA ARG A 78 6.96 8.62 12.59
C ARG A 78 7.51 7.73 13.69
N SER A 79 8.59 7.03 13.42
CA SER A 79 9.20 6.11 14.41
C SER A 79 9.62 6.79 15.71
N ASN A 80 10.00 8.07 15.64
CA ASN A 80 10.37 8.87 16.82
C ASN A 80 9.17 9.32 17.67
N GLU A 81 7.96 9.18 17.16
CA GLU A 81 6.71 9.48 17.88
C GLU A 81 6.21 8.26 18.66
N LEU A 82 6.77 7.09 18.35
CA LEU A 82 6.45 5.83 19.02
C LEU A 82 7.72 5.39 19.76
N HIS A 83 7.66 5.34 21.08
CA HIS A 83 8.76 4.84 21.92
C HIS A 83 8.90 3.31 21.84
N LEU A 84 9.08 2.78 20.61
CA LEU A 84 9.23 1.35 20.34
C LEU A 84 10.65 0.88 20.70
N GLY A 85 10.77 -0.04 21.62
CA GLY A 85 12.06 -0.65 22.06
C GLY A 85 12.69 0.04 23.26
N GLN A 86 13.87 -0.37 23.67
CA GLN A 86 14.70 0.10 24.80
C GLN A 86 13.99 0.91 25.90
N GLY A 87 13.10 0.26 26.67
CA GLY A 87 12.35 0.91 27.77
C GLY A 87 11.02 1.56 27.39
N GLY A 88 10.61 1.43 26.12
CA GLY A 88 9.33 1.92 25.60
C GLY A 88 8.29 0.80 25.44
N GLU A 89 7.21 1.12 24.73
CA GLU A 89 6.11 0.22 24.47
C GLU A 89 6.52 -1.00 23.64
N SER A 90 5.95 -2.18 23.96
CA SER A 90 6.17 -3.38 23.15
C SER A 90 5.43 -3.28 21.81
N ILE A 91 5.96 -3.94 20.76
CA ILE A 91 5.24 -4.04 19.46
C ILE A 91 3.85 -4.64 19.65
N SER A 92 3.71 -5.60 20.60
CA SER A 92 2.42 -6.21 20.90
C SER A 92 1.39 -5.21 21.41
N ASP A 93 1.78 -4.34 22.32
CA ASP A 93 0.85 -3.38 22.91
C ASP A 93 0.54 -2.24 21.95
N THR A 94 1.57 -1.69 21.27
CA THR A 94 1.37 -0.74 20.19
C THR A 94 0.44 -1.29 19.10
N ALA A 95 0.61 -2.54 18.68
CA ALA A 95 -0.24 -3.17 17.67
C ALA A 95 -1.70 -3.29 18.12
N LYS A 96 -1.95 -3.65 19.37
CA LYS A 96 -3.31 -3.68 19.93
C LYS A 96 -3.96 -2.31 19.91
N VAL A 97 -3.23 -1.27 20.36
CA VAL A 97 -3.71 0.11 20.35
C VAL A 97 -4.02 0.57 18.91
N LEU A 98 -3.08 0.40 17.96
CA LEU A 98 -3.28 0.77 16.56
C LEU A 98 -4.49 0.05 15.93
N SER A 99 -4.75 -1.19 16.34
CA SER A 99 -5.90 -1.96 15.87
C SER A 99 -7.26 -1.36 16.28
N THR A 100 -7.30 -0.50 17.30
CA THR A 100 -8.53 0.19 17.71
C THR A 100 -8.78 1.49 16.95
N TYR A 101 -7.74 2.07 16.34
CA TYR A 101 -7.82 3.36 15.66
C TYR A 101 -7.91 3.27 14.14
N GLY A 102 -7.50 2.16 13.54
CA GLY A 102 -7.43 2.04 12.09
C GLY A 102 -8.07 0.78 11.53
N ASP A 103 -8.30 0.79 10.22
CA ASP A 103 -8.83 -0.34 9.45
C ASP A 103 -7.74 -1.03 8.63
N GLY A 104 -6.55 -0.47 8.57
CA GLY A 104 -5.38 -1.01 7.92
C GLY A 104 -4.11 -0.34 8.41
N PHE A 105 -3.00 -1.04 8.32
CA PHE A 105 -1.68 -0.56 8.76
C PHE A 105 -0.65 -0.74 7.65
N MET A 106 0.03 0.34 7.28
CA MET A 106 1.15 0.30 6.34
C MET A 106 2.44 0.60 7.09
N LEU A 107 3.44 -0.27 6.92
CA LEU A 107 4.76 -0.11 7.53
C LEU A 107 5.86 -0.03 6.48
N ARG A 108 6.70 1.00 6.58
CA ARG A 108 7.97 1.12 5.88
C ARG A 108 9.11 1.08 6.88
N THR A 109 9.94 0.04 6.82
CA THR A 109 10.93 -0.28 7.87
C THR A 109 12.24 -0.83 7.29
N ASN A 110 13.26 -0.89 8.15
CA ASN A 110 14.54 -1.54 7.88
C ASN A 110 14.60 -3.00 8.37
N SER A 111 13.47 -3.57 8.82
CA SER A 111 13.43 -4.88 9.46
C SER A 111 12.24 -5.69 8.96
N ASP A 112 12.52 -6.78 8.24
CA ASP A 112 11.48 -7.74 7.85
C ASP A 112 10.83 -8.37 9.08
N LYS A 113 11.64 -8.64 10.13
CA LYS A 113 11.14 -9.16 11.40
C LYS A 113 10.08 -8.25 12.01
N LYS A 114 10.27 -6.93 11.96
CA LYS A 114 9.30 -5.98 12.51
C LYS A 114 7.95 -6.04 11.77
N ILE A 115 7.94 -6.25 10.45
CA ILE A 115 6.70 -6.47 9.70
C ILE A 115 5.99 -7.75 10.17
N GLU A 116 6.73 -8.84 10.36
CA GLU A 116 6.14 -10.09 10.84
C GLU A 116 5.64 -9.97 12.29
N ASP A 117 6.35 -9.24 13.15
CA ASP A 117 5.91 -8.97 14.51
C ASP A 117 4.61 -8.15 14.52
N PHE A 118 4.50 -7.08 13.76
CA PHE A 118 3.25 -6.33 13.62
C PHE A 118 2.12 -7.17 13.03
N LYS A 119 2.39 -7.95 11.99
CA LYS A 119 1.43 -8.88 11.39
C LYS A 119 0.86 -9.87 12.41
N LYS A 120 1.70 -10.34 13.35
CA LYS A 120 1.30 -11.28 14.40
C LYS A 120 0.31 -10.67 15.40
N TYR A 121 0.48 -9.41 15.76
CA TYR A 121 -0.25 -8.77 16.85
C TYR A 121 -1.37 -7.81 16.40
N LEU A 122 -1.35 -7.33 15.15
CA LEU A 122 -2.41 -6.51 14.61
C LEU A 122 -3.65 -7.34 14.24
N SER A 123 -4.82 -6.86 14.60
CA SER A 123 -6.11 -7.41 14.17
C SER A 123 -6.63 -6.78 12.87
N ILE A 124 -5.85 -5.89 12.24
CA ILE A 124 -6.13 -5.21 10.96
C ILE A 124 -5.12 -5.62 9.89
N PRO A 125 -5.46 -5.50 8.58
CA PRO A 125 -4.54 -5.83 7.49
C PRO A 125 -3.24 -5.04 7.55
N VAL A 126 -2.10 -5.72 7.30
CA VAL A 126 -0.77 -5.10 7.18
C VAL A 126 -0.35 -5.02 5.72
N ILE A 127 0.16 -3.84 5.32
CA ILE A 127 0.73 -3.57 4.01
C ILE A 127 2.21 -3.26 4.17
N ASN A 128 3.06 -3.98 3.43
CA ASN A 128 4.49 -3.67 3.36
C ASN A 128 4.73 -2.48 2.42
N GLY A 129 5.08 -1.34 2.99
CA GLY A 129 5.42 -0.12 2.25
C GLY A 129 6.88 -0.02 1.80
N LEU A 130 7.72 -0.91 2.23
CA LEU A 130 9.10 -1.27 1.89
C LEU A 130 9.75 -1.90 3.11
N SER A 131 10.41 -3.02 2.90
CA SER A 131 11.34 -3.66 3.84
C SER A 131 12.63 -4.08 3.12
N PRO A 132 13.67 -4.58 3.83
CA PRO A 132 14.90 -5.01 3.19
C PRO A 132 14.70 -6.04 2.07
N SER A 133 13.79 -6.99 2.26
CA SER A 133 13.56 -8.09 1.32
C SER A 133 12.49 -7.82 0.27
N SER A 134 11.60 -6.84 0.47
CA SER A 134 10.43 -6.70 -0.40
C SER A 134 9.84 -5.28 -0.45
N HIS A 135 9.40 -4.90 -1.66
CA HIS A 135 8.58 -3.71 -1.90
C HIS A 135 7.40 -4.07 -2.83
N PRO A 136 6.40 -4.80 -2.33
CA PRO A 136 5.37 -5.40 -3.18
C PRO A 136 4.54 -4.36 -3.94
N THR A 137 4.28 -3.20 -3.34
CA THR A 137 3.53 -2.12 -4.01
C THR A 137 4.29 -1.51 -5.17
N GLN A 138 5.64 -1.37 -5.06
CA GLN A 138 6.46 -0.86 -6.16
C GLN A 138 6.49 -1.86 -7.31
N VAL A 139 6.81 -3.12 -7.03
CA VAL A 139 6.87 -4.16 -8.08
C VAL A 139 5.54 -4.27 -8.82
N LEU A 140 4.40 -4.21 -8.11
CA LEU A 140 3.09 -4.25 -8.75
C LEU A 140 2.82 -3.03 -9.63
N SER A 141 3.30 -1.85 -9.21
CA SER A 141 3.23 -0.62 -10.02
C SER A 141 4.10 -0.70 -11.28
N ASP A 142 5.29 -1.31 -11.16
CA ASP A 142 6.19 -1.52 -12.29
C ASP A 142 5.57 -2.49 -13.31
N VAL A 143 4.99 -3.60 -12.84
CA VAL A 143 4.24 -4.54 -13.71
C VAL A 143 3.08 -3.85 -14.40
N PHE A 144 2.32 -3.03 -13.68
CA PHE A 144 1.24 -2.23 -14.24
C PHE A 144 1.74 -1.32 -15.37
N THR A 145 2.85 -0.61 -15.15
CA THR A 145 3.46 0.30 -16.13
C THR A 145 3.96 -0.44 -17.35
N VAL A 146 4.64 -1.57 -17.16
CA VAL A 146 5.10 -2.43 -18.28
C VAL A 146 3.93 -2.91 -19.12
N GLU A 147 2.84 -3.35 -18.50
CA GLU A 147 1.64 -3.78 -19.24
C GLU A 147 1.00 -2.62 -20.04
N GLU A 148 1.00 -1.40 -19.51
CA GLU A 148 0.49 -0.24 -20.26
C GLU A 148 1.38 0.08 -21.47
N LEU A 149 2.69 0.07 -21.30
CA LEU A 149 3.65 0.35 -22.37
C LEU A 149 3.71 -0.78 -23.41
N SER A 150 3.67 -2.04 -22.97
CA SER A 150 3.72 -3.20 -23.87
C SER A 150 2.51 -3.26 -24.79
N LEU A 151 1.32 -2.87 -24.32
CA LEU A 151 0.13 -2.80 -25.16
C LEU A 151 0.25 -1.73 -26.26
N ILE A 152 1.07 -0.71 -26.07
CA ILE A 152 1.38 0.29 -27.09
C ILE A 152 2.32 -0.30 -28.15
N HIS A 153 3.28 -1.13 -27.76
CA HIS A 153 4.26 -1.74 -28.68
C HIS A 153 3.75 -2.99 -29.41
N ILE A 154 2.85 -3.77 -28.81
CA ILE A 154 2.24 -4.96 -29.44
C ILE A 154 1.30 -4.58 -30.59
N SER A 155 0.79 -3.36 -30.63
CA SER A 155 -0.04 -2.85 -31.73
C SER A 155 0.76 -2.36 -32.95
N GLU A 156 2.07 -2.25 -32.86
CA GLU A 156 2.93 -1.99 -34.02
C GLU A 156 3.44 -3.31 -34.59
N PRO A 157 3.04 -3.69 -35.83
CA PRO A 157 3.63 -4.85 -36.49
C PRO A 157 5.12 -4.57 -36.68
N THR A 158 5.98 -5.42 -36.10
CA THR A 158 7.40 -5.45 -36.42
C THR A 158 7.54 -5.59 -37.94
N ARG A 159 7.91 -4.52 -38.62
CA ARG A 159 8.32 -4.60 -40.03
C ARG A 159 9.52 -5.53 -40.09
N PRO A 160 9.48 -6.64 -40.86
CA PRO A 160 10.70 -7.36 -41.15
C PRO A 160 11.66 -6.47 -41.87
N LEU A 161 12.92 -6.45 -41.44
CA LEU A 161 14.05 -5.84 -42.13
C LEU A 161 14.29 -6.58 -43.44
#